data_ad81462c5002e2128c662ffca2a536a5
#
_entry.id   ad81462c5002e2128c662ffca2a536a5
#
_cell.length_a   1.000
_cell.length_b   1.000
_cell.length_c   1.000
_cell.angle_alpha   90.00
_cell.angle_beta   90.00
_cell.angle_gamma   90.00
#
_symmetry.space_group_name_H-M   'P 1'
#
loop_
_entity.id
_entity.type
_entity.pdbx_description
1 polymer ?
#
loop_
_entity_poly.entity_id
_entity_poly.type
_entity_poly.pdbx_seq_one_letter_code
_entity_poly.pdbx_strand_id
1 'polypeptide(L)'
;MSNRITVGLDGSGADTAAADWAAHEAELRGAALELVHAEDWAQYGPFTVPLPEPREQWAEELLSRTRDRLLREHGTLDISTHGTKGLAASKVLASSAADADLLVLGSRGLGAIAGFIVGSTGSATIPETDTPVVLVRSLDGQDSPPRHAGDAGPVVLGVDLRSNCDRLLAFACEEADRRACPLVVVHGWSLPPVFSYAPVLDPGVEKEMADGLETTLSELLRPWEKKYPRLALDARIVLGQPAIQILDAASGAALVVVGRRIRRPALGARIGPITHAVMHHATSPVAVVAHD
;
A
#
# COMPACT_ATOMS: atom_id res chain seq x y z
N MET A 1 -11.03 3.31 -19.21
CA MET A 1 -10.46 3.12 -17.87
C MET A 1 -10.98 4.25 -17.03
N SER A 2 -11.62 3.96 -15.92
CA SER A 2 -12.13 4.98 -14.99
C SER A 2 -10.93 5.56 -14.27
N ASN A 3 -10.60 6.84 -14.50
CA ASN A 3 -9.51 7.51 -13.79
C ASN A 3 -10.05 7.98 -12.43
N ARG A 4 -10.10 7.05 -11.45
CA ARG A 4 -10.72 7.28 -10.14
C ARG A 4 -9.90 6.67 -9.01
N ILE A 5 -9.77 7.39 -7.91
CA ILE A 5 -9.25 6.91 -6.63
C ILE A 5 -10.41 6.79 -5.65
N THR A 6 -10.50 5.67 -4.96
CA THR A 6 -11.47 5.45 -3.88
C THR A 6 -10.75 5.51 -2.53
N VAL A 7 -11.30 6.22 -1.55
CA VAL A 7 -10.78 6.23 -0.17
C VAL A 7 -11.86 5.79 0.80
N GLY A 8 -11.51 4.80 1.64
CA GLY A 8 -12.39 4.30 2.69
C GLY A 8 -12.23 5.11 3.98
N LEU A 9 -13.36 5.56 4.55
CA LEU A 9 -13.43 6.36 5.77
C LEU A 9 -14.22 5.60 6.84
N ASP A 10 -13.72 5.52 8.07
CA ASP A 10 -14.38 4.85 9.21
C ASP A 10 -14.69 5.81 10.39
N GLY A 11 -14.36 7.09 10.25
CA GLY A 11 -14.51 8.12 11.28
C GLY A 11 -13.36 8.15 12.28
N SER A 12 -12.31 7.37 12.08
CA SER A 12 -11.12 7.40 12.94
C SER A 12 -10.18 8.55 12.60
N GLY A 13 -9.23 8.85 13.50
CA GLY A 13 -8.19 9.85 13.24
C GLY A 13 -7.29 9.53 12.02
N ALA A 14 -7.26 8.26 11.57
CA ALA A 14 -6.49 7.85 10.41
C ALA A 14 -7.12 8.28 9.07
N ASP A 15 -8.41 8.60 9.06
CA ASP A 15 -9.14 9.01 7.85
C ASP A 15 -8.60 10.30 7.24
N THR A 16 -8.20 11.25 8.09
CA THR A 16 -7.67 12.54 7.61
C THR A 16 -6.41 12.33 6.78
N ALA A 17 -5.44 11.57 7.29
CA ALA A 17 -4.20 11.29 6.58
C ALA A 17 -4.44 10.50 5.27
N ALA A 18 -5.38 9.54 5.29
CA ALA A 18 -5.75 8.76 4.11
C ALA A 18 -6.44 9.62 3.05
N ALA A 19 -7.37 10.49 3.47
CA ALA A 19 -8.10 11.38 2.58
C ALA A 19 -7.18 12.44 1.95
N ASP A 20 -6.24 13.00 2.71
CA ASP A 20 -5.27 14.00 2.22
C ASP A 20 -4.30 13.35 1.23
N TRP A 21 -3.79 12.16 1.55
CA TRP A 21 -2.94 11.40 0.65
C TRP A 21 -3.67 11.07 -0.65
N ALA A 22 -4.94 10.61 -0.57
CA ALA A 22 -5.76 10.25 -1.72
C ALA A 22 -6.09 11.48 -2.60
N ALA A 23 -6.36 12.64 -1.99
CA ALA A 23 -6.62 13.88 -2.70
C ALA A 23 -5.38 14.33 -3.50
N HIS A 24 -4.21 14.35 -2.86
CA HIS A 24 -2.96 14.67 -3.56
C HIS A 24 -2.64 13.68 -4.67
N GLU A 25 -2.85 12.38 -4.45
CA GLU A 25 -2.66 11.35 -5.47
C GLU A 25 -3.64 11.54 -6.65
N ALA A 26 -4.89 11.95 -6.37
CA ALA A 26 -5.86 12.26 -7.40
C ALA A 26 -5.42 13.45 -8.26
N GLU A 27 -4.85 14.49 -7.67
CA GLU A 27 -4.25 15.62 -8.41
C GLU A 27 -3.09 15.16 -9.29
N LEU A 28 -2.17 14.37 -8.76
CA LEU A 28 -1.02 13.83 -9.52
C LEU A 28 -1.45 12.98 -10.72
N ARG A 29 -2.58 12.29 -10.61
CA ARG A 29 -3.12 11.43 -11.67
C ARG A 29 -4.11 12.15 -12.59
N GLY A 30 -4.59 13.33 -12.22
CA GLY A 30 -5.73 13.98 -12.85
C GLY A 30 -7.00 13.11 -12.74
N ALA A 31 -7.21 12.45 -11.60
CA ALA A 31 -8.26 11.48 -11.33
C ALA A 31 -9.39 12.10 -10.49
N ALA A 32 -10.60 11.55 -10.59
CA ALA A 32 -11.67 11.82 -9.64
C ALA A 32 -11.41 11.11 -8.31
N LEU A 33 -11.93 11.66 -7.21
CA LEU A 33 -11.83 11.08 -5.87
C LEU A 33 -13.22 10.64 -5.38
N GLU A 34 -13.35 9.40 -4.93
CA GLU A 34 -14.56 8.87 -4.32
C GLU A 34 -14.32 8.60 -2.83
N LEU A 35 -15.08 9.25 -1.96
CA LEU A 35 -15.08 9.01 -0.51
C LEU A 35 -16.14 7.96 -0.20
N VAL A 36 -15.73 6.84 0.41
CA VAL A 36 -16.62 5.71 0.72
C VAL A 36 -16.65 5.48 2.22
N HIS A 37 -17.87 5.43 2.77
CA HIS A 37 -18.12 4.93 4.12
C HIS A 37 -18.95 3.65 4.06
N ALA A 38 -18.47 2.60 4.72
CA ALA A 38 -19.18 1.33 4.82
C ALA A 38 -19.54 1.06 6.28
N GLU A 39 -20.84 1.00 6.57
CA GLU A 39 -21.34 0.66 7.90
C GLU A 39 -21.40 -0.87 8.06
N ASP A 40 -20.45 -1.43 8.83
CA ASP A 40 -20.39 -2.88 9.11
C ASP A 40 -21.32 -3.24 10.27
N TRP A 41 -22.48 -3.78 9.95
CA TRP A 41 -23.46 -4.25 10.93
C TRP A 41 -23.04 -5.55 11.63
N ALA A 42 -22.10 -6.30 11.07
CA ALA A 42 -21.65 -7.58 11.63
C ALA A 42 -20.84 -7.40 12.93
N GLN A 43 -20.33 -6.21 13.20
CA GLN A 43 -19.64 -5.89 14.47
C GLN A 43 -20.62 -5.78 15.65
N TYR A 44 -21.91 -5.63 15.36
CA TYR A 44 -22.96 -5.54 16.39
C TYR A 44 -23.59 -6.93 16.52
N GLY A 45 -23.41 -7.57 17.68
CA GLY A 45 -23.99 -8.89 17.95
C GLY A 45 -25.52 -8.90 17.75
N PRO A 46 -26.14 -10.08 17.64
CA PRO A 46 -27.54 -10.26 17.23
C PRO A 46 -28.56 -9.63 18.20
N PHE A 47 -28.11 -9.10 19.33
CA PHE A 47 -28.97 -8.46 20.37
C PHE A 47 -28.87 -6.92 20.39
N THR A 48 -28.03 -6.32 19.56
CA THR A 48 -27.99 -4.86 19.44
C THR A 48 -28.91 -4.43 18.30
N VAL A 49 -30.05 -3.83 18.64
CA VAL A 49 -30.88 -3.14 17.64
C VAL A 49 -30.20 -1.80 17.37
N PRO A 50 -29.58 -1.60 16.21
CA PRO A 50 -29.03 -0.28 15.87
C PRO A 50 -30.19 0.70 15.76
N LEU A 51 -30.08 1.87 16.39
CA LEU A 51 -30.97 2.98 16.07
C LEU A 51 -30.48 3.55 14.73
N PRO A 52 -31.22 3.39 13.62
CA PRO A 52 -30.70 3.69 12.28
C PRO A 52 -30.38 5.17 12.06
N GLU A 53 -31.27 6.04 12.48
CA GLU A 53 -31.24 7.47 12.12
C GLU A 53 -30.00 8.25 12.61
N PRO A 54 -29.51 8.11 13.85
CA PRO A 54 -28.35 8.90 14.29
C PRO A 54 -27.04 8.52 13.57
N ARG A 55 -26.94 7.28 13.08
CA ARG A 55 -25.72 6.78 12.41
C ARG A 55 -25.67 7.17 10.93
N GLU A 56 -26.81 7.16 10.27
CA GLU A 56 -26.93 7.62 8.90
C GLU A 56 -26.52 9.08 8.78
N GLN A 57 -27.07 9.93 9.63
CA GLN A 57 -26.71 11.34 9.71
C GLN A 57 -25.21 11.52 10.00
N TRP A 58 -24.66 10.72 10.91
CA TRP A 58 -23.23 10.77 11.22
C TRP A 58 -22.35 10.38 10.01
N ALA A 59 -22.70 9.33 9.26
CA ALA A 59 -21.98 8.91 8.08
C ALA A 59 -22.03 9.96 6.96
N GLU A 60 -23.23 10.54 6.72
CA GLU A 60 -23.41 11.63 5.77
C GLU A 60 -22.63 12.89 6.19
N GLU A 61 -22.63 13.23 7.47
CA GLU A 61 -21.84 14.33 8.00
C GLU A 61 -20.33 14.08 7.90
N LEU A 62 -19.85 12.85 8.14
CA LEU A 62 -18.45 12.48 7.97
C LEU A 62 -18.01 12.70 6.53
N LEU A 63 -18.76 12.14 5.57
CA LEU A 63 -18.48 12.25 4.15
C LEU A 63 -18.55 13.71 3.67
N SER A 64 -19.60 14.44 4.05
CA SER A 64 -19.77 15.85 3.66
C SER A 64 -18.67 16.73 4.23
N ARG A 65 -18.35 16.62 5.53
CA ARG A 65 -17.26 17.39 6.16
C ARG A 65 -15.92 17.11 5.52
N THR A 66 -15.61 15.84 5.24
CA THR A 66 -14.35 15.46 4.60
C THR A 66 -14.27 16.02 3.19
N ARG A 67 -15.34 15.88 2.39
CA ARG A 67 -15.42 16.46 1.04
C ARG A 67 -15.23 17.97 1.06
N ASP A 68 -15.98 18.67 1.92
CA ASP A 68 -15.94 20.13 1.97
C ASP A 68 -14.59 20.67 2.46
N ARG A 69 -13.87 19.91 3.31
CA ARG A 69 -12.49 20.22 3.68
C ARG A 69 -11.55 20.04 2.49
N LEU A 70 -11.59 18.90 1.82
CA LEU A 70 -10.72 18.63 0.67
C LEU A 70 -10.98 19.60 -0.49
N LEU A 71 -12.22 19.98 -0.76
CA LEU A 71 -12.54 20.98 -1.79
C LEU A 71 -11.99 22.39 -1.48
N ARG A 72 -11.82 22.73 -0.20
CA ARG A 72 -11.17 24.00 0.18
C ARG A 72 -9.66 23.97 -0.04
N GLU A 73 -9.04 22.80 0.15
CA GLU A 73 -7.60 22.58 0.05
C GLU A 73 -7.19 22.26 -1.40
N HIS A 74 -8.05 21.55 -2.14
CA HIS A 74 -7.83 21.01 -3.49
C HIS A 74 -8.99 21.42 -4.41
N GLY A 75 -9.17 22.69 -4.63
CA GLY A 75 -10.36 23.29 -5.26
C GLY A 75 -10.72 22.82 -6.67
N THR A 76 -9.87 22.03 -7.34
CA THR A 76 -10.08 21.52 -8.70
C THR A 76 -10.46 20.04 -8.74
N LEU A 77 -10.49 19.33 -7.61
CA LEU A 77 -10.81 17.91 -7.57
C LEU A 77 -12.31 17.67 -7.77
N ASP A 78 -12.61 16.68 -8.60
CA ASP A 78 -13.96 16.09 -8.68
C ASP A 78 -14.12 15.07 -7.56
N ILE A 79 -14.92 15.41 -6.52
CA ILE A 79 -15.08 14.58 -5.32
C ILE A 79 -16.53 14.14 -5.19
N SER A 80 -16.74 12.82 -5.27
CA SER A 80 -18.01 12.15 -4.99
C SER A 80 -18.00 11.46 -3.62
N THR A 81 -19.19 11.20 -3.08
CA THR A 81 -19.36 10.52 -1.78
C THR A 81 -20.30 9.34 -1.92
N HIS A 82 -19.99 8.22 -1.28
CA HIS A 82 -20.80 7.00 -1.30
C HIS A 82 -20.88 6.37 0.10
N GLY A 83 -22.09 6.28 0.65
CA GLY A 83 -22.37 5.59 1.91
C GLY A 83 -23.13 4.29 1.65
N THR A 84 -22.66 3.16 2.20
CA THR A 84 -23.31 1.86 2.06
C THR A 84 -23.56 1.22 3.40
N LYS A 85 -24.72 0.53 3.52
CA LYS A 85 -25.19 -0.12 4.76
C LYS A 85 -25.36 -1.63 4.57
N GLY A 86 -25.22 -2.37 5.66
CA GLY A 86 -25.66 -3.75 5.76
C GLY A 86 -24.75 -4.80 5.16
N LEU A 87 -23.60 -4.42 4.61
CA LEU A 87 -22.58 -5.34 4.11
C LEU A 87 -21.29 -5.19 4.91
N ALA A 88 -20.48 -6.25 4.97
CA ALA A 88 -19.16 -6.17 5.55
C ALA A 88 -18.33 -5.08 4.85
N ALA A 89 -17.71 -4.19 5.61
CA ALA A 89 -16.96 -3.03 5.10
C ALA A 89 -15.92 -3.44 4.05
N SER A 90 -15.25 -4.59 4.24
CA SER A 90 -14.28 -5.12 3.28
C SER A 90 -14.88 -5.41 1.91
N LYS A 91 -16.11 -5.93 1.85
CA LYS A 91 -16.81 -6.21 0.59
C LYS A 91 -17.27 -4.95 -0.12
N VAL A 92 -17.76 -3.97 0.63
CA VAL A 92 -18.15 -2.66 0.07
C VAL A 92 -16.94 -1.99 -0.55
N LEU A 93 -15.83 -1.90 0.20
CA LEU A 93 -14.59 -1.28 -0.27
C LEU A 93 -13.99 -2.02 -1.47
N ALA A 94 -13.98 -3.36 -1.46
CA ALA A 94 -13.52 -4.15 -2.60
C ALA A 94 -14.40 -3.94 -3.85
N SER A 95 -15.74 -3.80 -3.67
CA SER A 95 -16.66 -3.52 -4.76
C SER A 95 -16.46 -2.11 -5.33
N SER A 96 -16.34 -1.09 -4.47
CA SER A 96 -16.05 0.30 -4.91
C SER A 96 -14.70 0.41 -5.59
N ALA A 97 -13.71 -0.40 -5.16
CA ALA A 97 -12.40 -0.44 -5.76
C ALA A 97 -12.35 -1.12 -7.14
N ALA A 98 -13.35 -1.95 -7.50
CA ALA A 98 -13.33 -2.71 -8.75
C ALA A 98 -13.26 -1.82 -10.01
N ASP A 99 -13.86 -0.62 -9.92
CA ASP A 99 -13.85 0.38 -10.98
C ASP A 99 -12.88 1.54 -10.71
N ALA A 100 -11.98 1.39 -9.73
CA ALA A 100 -10.98 2.39 -9.38
C ALA A 100 -9.56 1.95 -9.78
N ASP A 101 -8.68 2.92 -10.00
CA ASP A 101 -7.26 2.67 -10.24
C ASP A 101 -6.50 2.41 -8.94
N LEU A 102 -7.05 2.87 -7.80
CA LEU A 102 -6.44 2.77 -6.49
C LEU A 102 -7.50 2.81 -5.38
N LEU A 103 -7.31 1.99 -4.36
CA LEU A 103 -8.04 2.07 -3.09
C LEU A 103 -7.09 2.56 -1.99
N VAL A 104 -7.51 3.59 -1.24
CA VAL A 104 -6.74 4.15 -0.13
C VAL A 104 -7.46 3.89 1.19
N LEU A 105 -6.73 3.41 2.18
CA LEU A 105 -7.25 3.12 3.52
C LEU A 105 -6.34 3.70 4.59
N GLY A 106 -6.94 4.25 5.63
CA GLY A 106 -6.23 4.67 6.82
C GLY A 106 -5.75 3.48 7.66
N SER A 107 -4.56 3.57 8.23
CA SER A 107 -4.05 2.61 9.20
C SER A 107 -3.66 3.31 10.49
N ARG A 108 -4.08 2.73 11.66
CA ARG A 108 -3.82 3.32 12.98
C ARG A 108 -2.42 2.97 13.46
N GLY A 109 -1.70 3.98 13.97
CA GLY A 109 -0.48 3.77 14.73
C GLY A 109 -0.82 3.49 16.20
N LEU A 110 -0.27 2.45 16.81
CA LEU A 110 -0.32 2.23 18.26
C LEU A 110 0.95 2.76 18.92
N GLY A 111 1.25 4.05 18.80
CA GLY A 111 2.39 4.67 19.50
C GLY A 111 3.75 4.00 19.23
N ALA A 112 4.83 4.60 19.70
CA ALA A 112 6.22 4.22 19.39
C ALA A 112 6.71 2.84 19.92
N ILE A 113 5.91 2.10 20.68
CA ILE A 113 6.38 0.90 21.42
C ILE A 113 5.76 -0.42 20.93
N ALA A 114 4.64 -0.41 20.22
CA ALA A 114 3.85 -1.64 19.97
C ALA A 114 3.73 -2.09 18.49
N GLY A 115 4.46 -1.50 17.56
CA GLY A 115 4.26 -1.79 16.13
C GLY A 115 2.93 -1.20 15.63
N PHE A 116 2.72 -1.27 14.33
CA PHE A 116 1.52 -0.69 13.71
C PHE A 116 0.48 -1.80 13.46
N ILE A 117 -0.80 -1.52 13.67
CA ILE A 117 -1.86 -2.46 13.34
C ILE A 117 -2.53 -1.99 12.05
N VAL A 118 -2.39 -2.80 11.01
CA VAL A 118 -3.31 -2.74 9.88
C VAL A 118 -4.69 -3.10 10.41
N GLY A 119 -5.66 -2.20 10.31
CA GLY A 119 -7.01 -2.43 10.79
C GLY A 119 -7.62 -3.72 10.22
N SER A 120 -8.55 -4.34 10.94
CA SER A 120 -9.27 -5.54 10.50
C SER A 120 -9.88 -5.35 9.11
N THR A 121 -10.43 -4.17 8.84
CA THR A 121 -11.00 -3.80 7.54
C THR A 121 -9.96 -3.83 6.42
N GLY A 122 -8.80 -3.20 6.58
CA GLY A 122 -7.72 -3.22 5.59
C GLY A 122 -7.21 -4.63 5.31
N SER A 123 -6.94 -5.41 6.37
CA SER A 123 -6.49 -6.80 6.26
C SER A 123 -7.53 -7.71 5.58
N ALA A 124 -8.82 -7.43 5.74
CA ALA A 124 -9.90 -8.18 5.09
C ALA A 124 -10.14 -7.71 3.64
N THR A 125 -9.95 -6.41 3.33
CA THR A 125 -10.21 -5.85 2.00
C THR A 125 -9.13 -6.22 1.00
N ILE A 126 -7.84 -6.14 1.38
CA ILE A 126 -6.71 -6.42 0.50
C ILE A 126 -6.85 -7.75 -0.26
N PRO A 127 -7.24 -8.87 0.37
CA PRO A 127 -7.43 -10.14 -0.33
C PRO A 127 -8.64 -10.20 -1.27
N GLU A 128 -9.60 -9.29 -1.14
CA GLU A 128 -10.88 -9.32 -1.87
C GLU A 128 -10.85 -8.46 -3.15
N THR A 129 -9.77 -7.69 -3.41
CA THR A 129 -9.65 -6.86 -4.60
C THR A 129 -8.34 -7.07 -5.34
N ASP A 130 -8.35 -6.95 -6.67
CA ASP A 130 -7.13 -6.93 -7.50
C ASP A 130 -6.63 -5.49 -7.76
N THR A 131 -7.41 -4.48 -7.38
CA THR A 131 -7.01 -3.07 -7.38
C THR A 131 -5.90 -2.86 -6.36
N PRO A 132 -4.83 -2.11 -6.67
CA PRO A 132 -3.81 -1.74 -5.70
C PRO A 132 -4.42 -1.04 -4.48
N VAL A 133 -4.01 -1.47 -3.27
CA VAL A 133 -4.49 -0.88 -2.01
C VAL A 133 -3.34 -0.16 -1.34
N VAL A 134 -3.50 1.14 -1.07
CA VAL A 134 -2.53 1.94 -0.32
C VAL A 134 -3.00 2.11 1.12
N LEU A 135 -2.14 1.71 2.04
CA LEU A 135 -2.31 1.93 3.47
C LEU A 135 -1.56 3.20 3.88
N VAL A 136 -2.29 4.20 4.33
CA VAL A 136 -1.73 5.48 4.77
C VAL A 136 -1.80 5.56 6.30
N ARG A 137 -0.71 5.98 6.92
CA ARG A 137 -0.61 6.05 8.38
C ARG A 137 -1.00 7.40 8.93
N SER A 138 -1.74 7.37 10.02
CA SER A 138 -1.84 8.49 10.93
C SER A 138 -0.73 8.36 11.99
N LEU A 139 0.09 9.36 12.14
CA LEU A 139 1.04 9.47 13.24
C LEU A 139 0.31 10.15 14.40
N ASP A 140 -0.34 9.38 15.25
CA ASP A 140 -1.00 9.92 16.45
C ASP A 140 0.03 10.68 17.31
N GLY A 141 -0.21 11.97 17.53
CA GLY A 141 0.51 12.79 18.50
C GLY A 141 1.65 13.66 17.98
N GLN A 142 1.88 13.76 16.69
CA GLN A 142 2.73 14.81 16.12
C GLN A 142 1.90 15.70 15.19
N ASP A 143 1.90 17.01 15.45
CA ASP A 143 1.42 18.07 14.55
C ASP A 143 2.27 18.20 13.26
N SER A 144 2.95 17.12 12.89
CA SER A 144 3.65 17.09 11.61
C SER A 144 2.61 16.77 10.55
N PRO A 145 2.43 17.64 9.55
CA PRO A 145 1.55 17.34 8.44
C PRO A 145 1.94 15.99 7.84
N PRO A 146 0.97 15.18 7.39
CA PRO A 146 1.28 13.95 6.68
C PRO A 146 2.27 14.32 5.57
N ARG A 147 3.34 13.52 5.41
CA ARG A 147 4.22 13.72 4.26
C ARG A 147 3.36 13.55 3.03
N HIS A 148 3.16 14.66 2.33
CA HIS A 148 2.39 14.66 1.10
C HIS A 148 3.07 13.72 0.09
N ALA A 149 2.31 13.16 -0.83
CA ALA A 149 2.82 12.28 -1.89
C ALA A 149 3.86 12.94 -2.83
N GLY A 150 4.29 14.16 -2.56
CA GLY A 150 5.38 14.89 -3.20
C GLY A 150 6.60 15.11 -2.32
N ASP A 151 6.58 14.62 -1.06
CA ASP A 151 7.75 14.77 -0.18
C ASP A 151 8.91 13.90 -0.68
N ALA A 152 10.05 14.55 -0.78
CA ALA A 152 11.30 14.14 -1.43
C ALA A 152 11.84 12.78 -0.93
N GLY A 153 11.28 11.68 -1.40
CA GLY A 153 11.78 10.34 -1.13
C GLY A 153 11.57 9.42 -2.33
N PRO A 154 12.32 8.32 -2.45
CA PRO A 154 12.15 7.37 -3.53
C PRO A 154 10.84 6.58 -3.39
N VAL A 155 10.37 6.01 -4.50
CA VAL A 155 9.50 4.83 -4.43
C VAL A 155 10.38 3.62 -4.18
N VAL A 156 10.02 2.79 -3.19
CA VAL A 156 10.75 1.56 -2.86
C VAL A 156 9.91 0.36 -3.22
N LEU A 157 10.43 -0.53 -4.05
CA LEU A 157 9.77 -1.75 -4.48
C LEU A 157 10.48 -2.99 -3.94
N GLY A 158 9.76 -3.84 -3.19
CA GLY A 158 10.23 -5.17 -2.82
C GLY A 158 9.86 -6.21 -3.88
N VAL A 159 10.86 -6.94 -4.42
CA VAL A 159 10.66 -7.97 -5.45
C VAL A 159 11.08 -9.36 -4.97
N ASP A 160 10.36 -10.40 -5.43
CA ASP A 160 10.79 -11.80 -5.35
C ASP A 160 11.15 -12.28 -6.77
N LEU A 161 12.45 -12.43 -7.05
CA LEU A 161 12.97 -12.83 -8.37
C LEU A 161 12.47 -14.20 -8.85
N ARG A 162 11.82 -14.98 -7.97
CA ARG A 162 11.22 -16.28 -8.30
C ARG A 162 9.77 -16.18 -8.76
N SER A 163 9.20 -14.98 -8.82
CA SER A 163 7.81 -14.74 -9.23
C SER A 163 7.73 -13.72 -10.36
N ASN A 164 6.61 -13.73 -11.08
CA ASN A 164 6.35 -12.66 -12.05
C ASN A 164 6.12 -11.35 -11.31
N CYS A 165 6.96 -10.35 -11.60
CA CYS A 165 6.92 -9.01 -10.99
C CYS A 165 6.41 -7.92 -11.94
N ASP A 166 5.91 -8.25 -13.14
CA ASP A 166 5.56 -7.25 -14.16
C ASP A 166 4.52 -6.25 -13.68
N ARG A 167 3.46 -6.70 -12.99
CA ARG A 167 2.44 -5.79 -12.44
C ARG A 167 2.99 -4.88 -11.34
N LEU A 168 3.90 -5.40 -10.51
CA LEU A 168 4.57 -4.65 -9.46
C LEU A 168 5.48 -3.58 -10.05
N LEU A 169 6.31 -3.97 -11.03
CA LEU A 169 7.23 -3.06 -11.72
C LEU A 169 6.46 -2.00 -12.50
N ALA A 170 5.37 -2.37 -13.20
CA ALA A 170 4.51 -1.42 -13.89
C ALA A 170 4.01 -0.34 -12.93
N PHE A 171 3.40 -0.75 -11.82
CA PHE A 171 2.87 0.16 -10.81
C PHE A 171 3.98 1.04 -10.20
N ALA A 172 5.09 0.43 -9.77
CA ALA A 172 6.17 1.18 -9.12
C ALA A 172 6.87 2.17 -10.04
N CYS A 173 7.11 1.81 -11.32
CA CYS A 173 7.67 2.71 -12.31
C CYS A 173 6.74 3.88 -12.62
N GLU A 174 5.43 3.62 -12.78
CA GLU A 174 4.43 4.67 -13.00
C GLU A 174 4.34 5.62 -11.83
N GLU A 175 4.40 5.11 -10.60
CA GLU A 175 4.39 5.93 -9.39
C GLU A 175 5.66 6.79 -9.24
N ALA A 176 6.82 6.23 -9.52
CA ALA A 176 8.08 6.96 -9.45
C ALA A 176 8.21 8.02 -10.57
N ASP A 177 7.79 7.69 -11.80
CA ASP A 177 7.81 8.63 -12.93
C ASP A 177 6.84 9.81 -12.68
N ARG A 178 5.62 9.52 -12.17
CA ARG A 178 4.62 10.54 -11.84
C ARG A 178 5.10 11.50 -10.74
N ARG A 179 5.85 10.99 -9.76
CA ARG A 179 6.45 11.81 -8.68
C ARG A 179 7.78 12.42 -9.07
N ALA A 180 8.30 12.12 -10.25
CA ALA A 180 9.64 12.54 -10.68
C ALA A 180 10.72 12.20 -9.63
N CYS A 181 10.64 11.03 -9.01
CA CYS A 181 11.55 10.55 -7.98
C CYS A 181 12.23 9.22 -8.36
N PRO A 182 13.34 8.84 -7.71
CA PRO A 182 13.99 7.57 -7.97
C PRO A 182 13.10 6.37 -7.61
N LEU A 183 13.28 5.25 -8.32
CA LEU A 183 12.75 3.94 -7.96
C LEU A 183 13.88 3.05 -7.41
N VAL A 184 13.78 2.66 -6.15
CA VAL A 184 14.70 1.71 -5.52
C VAL A 184 14.06 0.33 -5.52
N VAL A 185 14.66 -0.63 -6.24
CA VAL A 185 14.17 -2.00 -6.32
C VAL A 185 15.02 -2.89 -5.43
N VAL A 186 14.41 -3.50 -4.42
CA VAL A 186 15.10 -4.28 -3.38
C VAL A 186 14.73 -5.75 -3.49
N HIS A 187 15.74 -6.60 -3.64
CA HIS A 187 15.63 -8.05 -3.42
C HIS A 187 16.46 -8.45 -2.21
N GLY A 188 15.79 -8.78 -1.10
CA GLY A 188 16.43 -9.38 0.06
C GLY A 188 16.57 -10.88 -0.12
N TRP A 189 17.75 -11.43 0.15
CA TRP A 189 18.00 -12.85 0.04
C TRP A 189 18.74 -13.40 1.26
N SER A 190 18.66 -14.68 1.52
CA SER A 190 19.38 -15.35 2.58
C SER A 190 20.02 -16.63 2.07
N LEU A 191 21.14 -16.99 2.64
CA LEU A 191 21.81 -18.25 2.34
C LEU A 191 20.89 -19.44 2.69
N PRO A 192 20.86 -20.48 1.85
CA PRO A 192 20.15 -21.71 2.19
C PRO A 192 20.60 -22.28 3.54
N PRO A 193 19.70 -22.87 4.33
CA PRO A 193 20.01 -23.38 5.68
C PRO A 193 21.15 -24.40 5.71
N VAL A 194 21.41 -25.10 4.61
CA VAL A 194 22.53 -26.06 4.51
C VAL A 194 23.88 -25.40 4.75
N PHE A 195 24.01 -24.11 4.44
CA PHE A 195 25.25 -23.36 4.69
C PHE A 195 25.36 -22.84 6.12
N SER A 196 24.28 -22.83 6.91
CA SER A 196 24.30 -22.44 8.33
C SER A 196 25.05 -23.42 9.22
N TYR A 197 25.24 -24.66 8.74
CA TYR A 197 25.99 -25.72 9.44
C TYR A 197 27.43 -25.86 8.95
N ALA A 198 27.84 -25.13 7.90
CA ALA A 198 29.22 -25.13 7.43
C ALA A 198 30.05 -24.18 8.31
N PRO A 199 31.13 -24.65 8.97
CA PRO A 199 31.93 -23.83 9.89
C PRO A 199 32.67 -22.67 9.18
N VAL A 200 32.80 -22.71 7.88
CA VAL A 200 33.34 -21.62 7.07
C VAL A 200 32.61 -21.61 5.73
N LEU A 201 31.75 -20.60 5.50
CA LEU A 201 31.29 -20.31 4.15
C LEU A 201 32.51 -19.80 3.38
N ASP A 202 32.78 -20.41 2.23
CA ASP A 202 33.72 -19.82 1.27
C ASP A 202 33.15 -18.48 0.80
N PRO A 203 33.80 -17.34 1.08
CA PRO A 203 33.32 -16.03 0.61
C PRO A 203 33.08 -15.97 -0.91
N GLY A 204 33.70 -16.88 -1.66
CA GLY A 204 33.49 -17.03 -3.09
C GLY A 204 32.08 -17.48 -3.45
N VAL A 205 31.49 -18.39 -2.69
CA VAL A 205 30.12 -18.92 -2.93
C VAL A 205 29.07 -17.83 -2.71
N GLU A 206 29.19 -17.06 -1.63
CA GLU A 206 28.28 -15.94 -1.35
C GLU A 206 28.32 -14.92 -2.49
N LYS A 207 29.53 -14.56 -2.93
CA LYS A 207 29.71 -13.61 -4.02
C LYS A 207 29.12 -14.13 -5.34
N GLU A 208 29.41 -15.39 -5.71
CA GLU A 208 28.87 -16.00 -6.93
C GLU A 208 27.34 -16.02 -6.93
N MET A 209 26.71 -16.30 -5.79
CA MET A 209 25.25 -16.25 -5.65
C MET A 209 24.72 -14.82 -5.78
N ALA A 210 25.36 -13.84 -5.17
CA ALA A 210 24.98 -12.43 -5.29
C ALA A 210 25.09 -11.94 -6.73
N ASP A 211 26.21 -12.22 -7.42
CA ASP A 211 26.46 -11.85 -8.83
C ASP A 211 25.38 -12.45 -9.77
N GLY A 212 24.96 -13.69 -9.50
CA GLY A 212 23.87 -14.34 -10.23
C GLY A 212 22.51 -13.66 -10.04
N LEU A 213 22.21 -13.24 -8.80
CA LEU A 213 20.98 -12.50 -8.48
C LEU A 213 21.00 -11.09 -9.08
N GLU A 214 22.15 -10.41 -9.08
CA GLU A 214 22.33 -9.09 -9.70
C GLU A 214 22.07 -9.17 -11.21
N THR A 215 22.61 -10.20 -11.88
CA THR A 215 22.36 -10.45 -13.28
C THR A 215 20.87 -10.64 -13.56
N THR A 216 20.21 -11.48 -12.78
CA THR A 216 18.76 -11.75 -12.90
C THR A 216 17.94 -10.49 -12.71
N LEU A 217 18.24 -9.68 -11.68
CA LEU A 217 17.56 -8.42 -11.42
C LEU A 217 17.76 -7.42 -12.55
N SER A 218 18.99 -7.30 -13.08
CA SER A 218 19.31 -6.42 -14.21
C SER A 218 18.54 -6.81 -15.47
N GLU A 219 18.43 -8.11 -15.76
CA GLU A 219 17.64 -8.60 -16.89
C GLU A 219 16.15 -8.31 -16.73
N LEU A 220 15.61 -8.47 -15.52
CA LEU A 220 14.23 -8.12 -15.17
C LEU A 220 13.93 -6.63 -15.36
N LEU A 221 14.87 -5.75 -15.03
CA LEU A 221 14.71 -4.30 -15.10
C LEU A 221 14.92 -3.71 -16.48
N ARG A 222 15.69 -4.36 -17.35
CA ARG A 222 16.04 -3.87 -18.70
C ARG A 222 14.86 -3.40 -19.57
N PRO A 223 13.68 -4.07 -19.62
CA PRO A 223 12.52 -3.57 -20.35
C PRO A 223 11.96 -2.25 -19.77
N TRP A 224 12.02 -2.10 -18.45
CA TRP A 224 11.52 -0.94 -17.72
C TRP A 224 12.43 0.27 -17.87
N GLU A 225 13.76 0.09 -17.85
CA GLU A 225 14.74 1.14 -18.19
C GLU A 225 14.50 1.70 -19.59
N LYS A 226 14.18 0.84 -20.56
CA LYS A 226 13.85 1.26 -21.92
C LYS A 226 12.51 2.02 -22.00
N LYS A 227 11.52 1.59 -21.22
CA LYS A 227 10.18 2.22 -21.18
C LYS A 227 10.21 3.56 -20.47
N TYR A 228 11.04 3.70 -19.42
CA TYR A 228 11.16 4.89 -18.59
C TYR A 228 12.60 5.44 -18.58
N PRO A 229 13.12 5.97 -19.71
CA PRO A 229 14.54 6.33 -19.85
C PRO A 229 15.00 7.50 -18.97
N ARG A 230 14.07 8.23 -18.37
CA ARG A 230 14.38 9.34 -17.44
C ARG A 230 14.25 8.93 -15.97
N LEU A 231 13.71 7.75 -15.69
CA LEU A 231 13.55 7.26 -14.33
C LEU A 231 14.89 6.75 -13.80
N ALA A 232 15.35 7.29 -12.68
CA ALA A 232 16.50 6.77 -11.96
C ALA A 232 16.11 5.45 -11.26
N LEU A 233 16.62 4.33 -11.79
CA LEU A 233 16.44 2.98 -11.23
C LEU A 233 17.68 2.60 -10.40
N ASP A 234 17.48 2.27 -9.13
CA ASP A 234 18.50 1.77 -8.21
C ASP A 234 18.16 0.33 -7.81
N ALA A 235 18.91 -0.63 -8.34
CA ALA A 235 18.71 -2.06 -8.11
C ALA A 235 19.59 -2.55 -6.95
N ARG A 236 18.99 -3.16 -5.93
CA ARG A 236 19.70 -3.62 -4.72
C ARG A 236 19.46 -5.09 -4.45
N ILE A 237 20.54 -5.88 -4.47
CA ILE A 237 20.59 -7.26 -3.98
C ILE A 237 21.22 -7.21 -2.58
N VAL A 238 20.44 -7.53 -1.54
CA VAL A 238 20.91 -7.35 -0.15
C VAL A 238 20.79 -8.67 0.61
N LEU A 239 21.90 -9.10 1.23
CA LEU A 239 21.91 -10.26 2.12
C LEU A 239 21.17 -9.94 3.42
N GLY A 240 20.15 -10.73 3.76
CA GLY A 240 19.38 -10.58 4.98
C GLY A 240 17.91 -10.92 4.79
N GLN A 241 17.13 -10.75 5.87
CA GLN A 241 15.68 -11.02 5.82
C GLN A 241 15.00 -10.01 4.91
N PRO A 242 14.25 -10.44 3.87
CA PRO A 242 13.68 -9.54 2.86
C PRO A 242 12.84 -8.40 3.43
N ALA A 243 12.00 -8.68 4.46
CA ALA A 243 11.17 -7.65 5.07
C ALA A 243 12.00 -6.55 5.74
N ILE A 244 13.10 -6.91 6.42
CA ILE A 244 14.01 -5.96 7.08
C ILE A 244 14.68 -5.08 6.02
N GLN A 245 15.21 -5.68 4.96
CA GLN A 245 15.90 -4.95 3.90
C GLN A 245 14.99 -3.98 3.15
N ILE A 246 13.72 -4.36 2.95
CA ILE A 246 12.72 -3.45 2.36
C ILE A 246 12.42 -2.30 3.33
N LEU A 247 12.24 -2.58 4.63
CA LEU A 247 11.96 -1.56 5.65
C LEU A 247 13.11 -0.57 5.83
N ASP A 248 14.34 -1.06 5.79
CA ASP A 248 15.54 -0.20 5.87
C ASP A 248 15.62 0.74 4.66
N ALA A 249 15.39 0.21 3.46
CA ALA A 249 15.34 1.02 2.23
C ALA A 249 14.15 1.99 2.21
N ALA A 250 13.05 1.64 2.89
CA ALA A 250 11.81 2.42 2.95
C ALA A 250 11.87 3.62 3.90
N SER A 251 12.97 3.79 4.65
CA SER A 251 13.13 4.94 5.54
C SER A 251 13.09 6.24 4.75
N GLY A 252 12.05 7.06 4.98
CA GLY A 252 11.85 8.31 4.25
C GLY A 252 11.35 8.15 2.81
N ALA A 253 10.89 6.96 2.40
CA ALA A 253 10.31 6.74 1.08
C ALA A 253 8.98 7.51 0.90
N ALA A 254 8.71 7.97 -0.31
CA ALA A 254 7.42 8.54 -0.69
C ALA A 254 6.33 7.45 -0.75
N LEU A 255 6.69 6.26 -1.18
CA LEU A 255 5.79 5.10 -1.27
C LEU A 255 6.59 3.79 -1.19
N VAL A 256 6.09 2.81 -0.48
CA VAL A 256 6.62 1.44 -0.47
C VAL A 256 5.67 0.53 -1.23
N VAL A 257 6.17 -0.21 -2.21
CA VAL A 257 5.38 -1.13 -3.03
C VAL A 257 5.76 -2.57 -2.72
N VAL A 258 4.78 -3.38 -2.39
CA VAL A 258 4.94 -4.82 -2.12
C VAL A 258 3.88 -5.63 -2.82
N GLY A 259 4.19 -6.89 -3.12
CA GLY A 259 3.30 -7.78 -3.85
C GLY A 259 2.40 -8.63 -2.95
N ARG A 260 1.19 -8.88 -3.43
CA ARG A 260 0.29 -9.93 -2.94
C ARG A 260 0.00 -10.92 -4.07
N ARG A 261 0.36 -12.18 -3.88
CA ARG A 261 0.06 -13.21 -4.90
C ARG A 261 -1.44 -13.49 -4.98
N ILE A 262 -1.98 -13.51 -6.20
CA ILE A 262 -3.35 -13.93 -6.48
C ILE A 262 -3.39 -15.45 -6.36
N ARG A 263 -4.02 -15.98 -5.31
CA ARG A 263 -4.20 -17.42 -5.11
C ARG A 263 -5.63 -17.82 -5.40
N ARG A 264 -5.84 -18.67 -6.38
CA ARG A 264 -7.15 -19.16 -6.80
C ARG A 264 -7.72 -20.36 -6.06
N PRO A 265 -7.03 -21.21 -5.27
CA PRO A 265 -7.73 -22.00 -4.27
C PRO A 265 -7.77 -21.27 -2.93
N ALA A 266 -8.94 -21.32 -2.27
CA ALA A 266 -9.26 -20.60 -1.03
C ALA A 266 -8.48 -21.06 0.23
N LEU A 267 -7.46 -21.88 0.11
CA LEU A 267 -6.67 -22.39 1.23
C LEU A 267 -5.30 -21.72 1.29
N GLY A 268 -5.00 -21.09 2.42
CA GLY A 268 -3.70 -20.50 2.76
C GLY A 268 -3.77 -19.01 3.07
N ALA A 269 -2.66 -18.45 3.59
CA ALA A 269 -2.56 -17.03 3.86
C ALA A 269 -2.69 -16.23 2.56
N ARG A 270 -3.64 -15.29 2.52
CA ARG A 270 -3.91 -14.44 1.35
C ARG A 270 -2.90 -13.30 1.21
N ILE A 271 -2.22 -12.95 2.31
CA ILE A 271 -1.12 -11.97 2.37
C ILE A 271 0.14 -12.70 2.81
N GLY A 272 1.22 -12.56 2.05
CA GLY A 272 2.50 -13.20 2.37
C GLY A 272 3.17 -12.59 3.61
N PRO A 273 4.08 -13.33 4.29
CA PRO A 273 4.72 -12.87 5.53
C PRO A 273 5.55 -11.58 5.34
N ILE A 274 6.23 -11.41 4.21
CA ILE A 274 7.02 -10.22 3.89
C ILE A 274 6.10 -9.01 3.74
N THR A 275 5.05 -9.13 2.91
CA THR A 275 4.04 -8.08 2.71
C THR A 275 3.37 -7.71 4.03
N HIS A 276 3.00 -8.72 4.84
CA HIS A 276 2.42 -8.50 6.15
C HIS A 276 3.37 -7.71 7.07
N ALA A 277 4.65 -8.10 7.15
CA ALA A 277 5.64 -7.38 7.96
C ALA A 277 5.83 -5.93 7.49
N VAL A 278 5.93 -5.70 6.17
CA VAL A 278 6.07 -4.34 5.61
C VAL A 278 4.83 -3.50 5.92
N MET A 279 3.63 -4.05 5.73
CA MET A 279 2.36 -3.38 6.09
C MET A 279 2.31 -2.97 7.56
N HIS A 280 2.92 -3.74 8.46
CA HIS A 280 2.89 -3.47 9.90
C HIS A 280 4.04 -2.57 10.40
N HIS A 281 5.16 -2.53 9.71
CA HIS A 281 6.37 -1.85 10.22
C HIS A 281 6.84 -0.66 9.39
N ALA A 282 6.43 -0.52 8.11
CA ALA A 282 6.83 0.64 7.33
C ALA A 282 6.25 1.95 7.90
N THR A 283 7.00 3.01 7.96
CA THR A 283 6.55 4.36 8.38
C THR A 283 5.97 5.17 7.23
N SER A 284 6.34 4.85 6.01
CA SER A 284 5.84 5.43 4.77
C SER A 284 4.53 4.76 4.32
N PRO A 285 3.73 5.39 3.44
CA PRO A 285 2.58 4.74 2.81
C PRO A 285 2.99 3.44 2.11
N VAL A 286 2.14 2.40 2.22
CA VAL A 286 2.41 1.07 1.65
C VAL A 286 1.36 0.71 0.61
N ALA A 287 1.78 0.54 -0.64
CA ALA A 287 0.96 0.01 -1.72
C ALA A 287 1.10 -1.53 -1.77
N VAL A 288 -0.02 -2.22 -1.66
CA VAL A 288 -0.12 -3.67 -1.83
C VAL A 288 -0.73 -3.95 -3.20
N VAL A 289 0.08 -4.50 -4.11
CA VAL A 289 -0.31 -4.77 -5.50
C VAL A 289 -0.53 -6.26 -5.70
N ALA A 290 -1.71 -6.61 -6.22
CA ALA A 290 -2.02 -7.99 -6.57
C ALA A 290 -1.26 -8.42 -7.84
N HIS A 291 -0.61 -9.59 -7.79
CA HIS A 291 0.13 -10.16 -8.93
C HIS A 291 0.03 -11.70 -8.96
N ASP A 292 0.34 -12.31 -10.10
CA ASP A 292 0.32 -13.76 -10.31
C ASP A 292 1.50 -14.49 -9.67
#